data_f6d3493ce1557c85ffe0d55e2e5c9d04
#
_entry.id   f6d3493ce1557c85ffe0d55e2e5c9d04
#
_cell.length_a   1.000
_cell.length_b   1.000
_cell.length_c   1.000
_cell.angle_alpha   90.00
_cell.angle_beta   90.00
_cell.angle_gamma   90.00
#
_symmetry.space_group_name_H-M   'P 1'
#
loop_
_entity.id
_entity.type
_entity.pdbx_description
1 polymer ?
#
loop_
_entity_poly.entity_id
_entity_poly.type
_entity_poly.pdbx_seq_one_letter_code
_entity_poly.pdbx_strand_id
1 'polypeptide(L)'
;MKSSRRRVVLGTAAGMALAGMGLPGLVTAQAPKVLKISHQFPASTGEGGDFRDRLAKKFAAEVEKRTNGQLKVEVYPNGSLVKTFSQFGALRKGTLDMSVLPIAYGGGEVPEANLGLMPALVTSYDQGLRWKTAPIGKEWAKILDDKGIVILTWVWQAGGIASKTDPIVSPDDAKGKKVRGGSKEMDLMIKGAGGAVTNVPSNEIYNAMSSGVLDGALTSSTSLISFKLSENSKAVTTARNKAIWFMFEPLVISKDTWSKLTPDQQKIMMEVGASLEPFAKEAAMADDKELAAVFQKAGAKVVDMDEAAFLKWQAIARDTAYKDFETNVKDGKRLLDMALSVK
;
A
#
# COMPACT_ATOMS: atom_id res chain seq x y z
N MET A 1 -36.65 -78.62 36.58
CA MET A 1 -37.80 -78.75 37.56
C MET A 1 -38.35 -77.39 37.89
N LYS A 2 -39.70 -77.27 37.74
CA LYS A 2 -40.64 -76.23 38.28
C LYS A 2 -40.45 -74.81 37.83
N SER A 3 -41.26 -74.33 36.89
CA SER A 3 -42.70 -73.87 36.87
C SER A 3 -42.89 -72.67 37.77
N SER A 4 -43.33 -71.60 37.24
CA SER A 4 -44.63 -71.04 36.84
C SER A 4 -44.78 -69.69 37.60
N ARG A 5 -45.37 -68.63 37.17
CA ARG A 5 -46.66 -68.27 36.61
C ARG A 5 -46.74 -66.81 36.31
N ARG A 6 -47.44 -66.47 35.26
CA ARG A 6 -47.94 -65.15 34.84
C ARG A 6 -48.72 -64.45 35.95
N ARG A 7 -48.65 -63.15 36.00
CA ARG A 7 -49.80 -62.27 36.26
C ARG A 7 -49.74 -61.00 35.40
N VAL A 8 -50.74 -60.84 34.63
CA VAL A 8 -51.06 -59.61 33.84
C VAL A 8 -51.81 -58.71 34.81
N VAL A 9 -51.47 -57.40 34.81
CA VAL A 9 -52.34 -56.32 35.34
C VAL A 9 -52.34 -55.24 34.32
N LEU A 10 -53.56 -55.03 33.76
CA LEU A 10 -53.88 -53.80 32.98
C LEU A 10 -53.97 -52.59 33.93
N GLY A 11 -53.42 -51.47 33.52
CA GLY A 11 -53.56 -50.22 34.23
C GLY A 11 -53.38 -49.06 33.28
N THR A 12 -54.50 -48.56 32.80
CA THR A 12 -54.91 -47.21 32.38
C THR A 12 -53.86 -46.20 31.87
N ALA A 13 -54.08 -45.78 30.64
CA ALA A 13 -53.47 -44.64 29.99
C ALA A 13 -53.84 -43.31 30.70
N ALA A 14 -52.81 -42.53 31.04
CA ALA A 14 -52.98 -41.08 31.30
C ALA A 14 -52.08 -40.35 30.31
N GLY A 15 -52.69 -39.67 29.33
CA GLY A 15 -52.02 -38.82 28.39
C GLY A 15 -51.48 -37.55 29.09
N MET A 16 -50.16 -37.36 29.09
CA MET A 16 -49.54 -36.07 29.36
C MET A 16 -49.10 -35.46 28.01
N ALA A 17 -49.85 -34.42 27.65
CA ALA A 17 -49.41 -33.52 26.58
C ALA A 17 -48.14 -32.77 27.02
N LEU A 18 -46.97 -33.19 26.54
CA LEU A 18 -45.77 -32.37 26.63
C LEU A 18 -45.91 -31.20 25.68
N ALA A 19 -46.21 -30.02 26.23
CA ALA A 19 -46.06 -28.75 25.56
C ALA A 19 -44.57 -28.60 25.18
N GLY A 20 -44.31 -28.61 23.89
CA GLY A 20 -42.99 -28.34 23.33
C GLY A 20 -42.53 -26.94 23.68
N MET A 21 -41.77 -26.74 24.74
CA MET A 21 -40.94 -25.59 24.94
C MET A 21 -39.85 -25.65 23.88
N GLY A 22 -39.99 -24.93 22.79
CA GLY A 22 -38.93 -24.68 21.82
C GLY A 22 -37.74 -24.07 22.56
N LEU A 23 -36.69 -24.82 22.75
CA LEU A 23 -35.41 -24.28 23.16
C LEU A 23 -35.00 -23.22 22.13
N PRO A 24 -34.67 -21.98 22.55
CA PRO A 24 -34.10 -21.01 21.62
C PRO A 24 -32.86 -21.67 21.01
N GLY A 25 -32.87 -21.81 19.68
CA GLY A 25 -31.75 -22.38 18.96
C GLY A 25 -30.46 -21.64 19.38
N LEU A 26 -29.53 -22.38 19.95
CA LEU A 26 -28.17 -21.90 20.16
C LEU A 26 -27.65 -21.51 18.77
N VAL A 27 -27.68 -20.20 18.46
CA VAL A 27 -26.94 -19.64 17.33
C VAL A 27 -25.48 -19.89 17.67
N THR A 28 -24.93 -20.97 17.14
CA THR A 28 -23.49 -21.22 17.22
C THR A 28 -22.82 -20.04 16.49
N ALA A 29 -22.23 -19.13 17.24
CA ALA A 29 -21.43 -18.06 16.68
C ALA A 29 -20.34 -18.72 15.81
N GLN A 30 -20.42 -18.51 14.51
CA GLN A 30 -19.39 -19.01 13.60
C GLN A 30 -18.05 -18.38 14.00
N ALA A 31 -16.99 -19.21 14.08
CA ALA A 31 -15.66 -18.70 14.40
C ALA A 31 -15.28 -17.56 13.46
N PRO A 32 -14.64 -16.48 13.96
CA PRO A 32 -14.22 -15.37 13.13
C PRO A 32 -13.37 -15.81 11.95
N LYS A 33 -13.65 -15.27 10.77
CA LYS A 33 -12.75 -15.41 9.63
C LYS A 33 -11.56 -14.49 9.84
N VAL A 34 -10.35 -15.05 9.89
CA VAL A 34 -9.12 -14.30 10.07
C VAL A 34 -8.55 -13.93 8.71
N LEU A 35 -8.31 -12.64 8.49
CA LEU A 35 -7.62 -12.07 7.34
C LEU A 35 -6.26 -11.51 7.79
N LYS A 36 -5.25 -11.54 6.92
CA LYS A 36 -3.89 -11.11 7.23
C LYS A 36 -3.45 -9.96 6.32
N ILE A 37 -3.03 -8.85 6.94
CA ILE A 37 -2.34 -7.76 6.26
C ILE A 37 -0.83 -7.94 6.44
N SER A 38 -0.06 -8.02 5.34
CA SER A 38 1.40 -7.94 5.37
C SER A 38 1.86 -6.64 4.75
N HIS A 39 2.80 -5.95 5.38
CA HIS A 39 3.45 -4.78 4.80
C HIS A 39 4.91 -4.64 5.27
N GLN A 40 5.68 -3.81 4.55
CA GLN A 40 7.13 -3.65 4.76
C GLN A 40 7.52 -2.62 5.82
N PHE A 41 6.56 -1.82 6.29
CA PHE A 41 6.82 -0.64 7.13
C PHE A 41 7.08 -1.03 8.58
N PRO A 42 7.86 -0.21 9.33
CA PRO A 42 8.09 -0.43 10.76
C PRO A 42 6.77 -0.45 11.54
N ALA A 43 6.74 -1.28 12.57
CA ALA A 43 5.62 -1.32 13.50
C ALA A 43 5.50 0.03 14.24
N SER A 44 4.31 0.59 14.28
CA SER A 44 3.98 1.79 15.04
C SER A 44 3.59 1.45 16.48
N THR A 45 3.79 2.39 17.39
CA THR A 45 3.34 2.31 18.79
C THR A 45 2.36 3.44 19.08
N GLY A 46 1.12 3.11 19.41
CA GLY A 46 0.07 4.10 19.64
C GLY A 46 -0.17 4.98 18.40
N GLU A 47 -0.23 6.30 18.60
CA GLU A 47 -0.43 7.28 17.53
C GLU A 47 0.89 7.76 16.88
N GLY A 48 2.04 7.21 17.30
CA GLY A 48 3.35 7.52 16.72
C GLY A 48 3.83 6.49 15.71
N GLY A 49 4.91 6.82 14.99
CA GLY A 49 5.55 5.94 14.01
C GLY A 49 4.90 5.97 12.62
N ASP A 50 5.21 5.01 11.80
CA ASP A 50 4.81 4.95 10.40
C ASP A 50 3.28 4.92 10.23
N PHE A 51 2.73 5.90 9.52
CA PHE A 51 1.28 6.02 9.38
C PHE A 51 0.65 4.86 8.59
N ARG A 52 1.41 4.16 7.76
CA ARG A 52 0.93 3.04 6.95
C ARG A 52 0.65 1.81 7.82
N ASP A 53 1.45 1.59 8.84
CA ASP A 53 1.17 0.58 9.87
C ASP A 53 -0.03 1.01 10.74
N ARG A 54 -0.12 2.30 11.12
CA ARG A 54 -1.29 2.84 11.82
C ARG A 54 -2.57 2.72 10.99
N LEU A 55 -2.49 2.98 9.67
CA LEU A 55 -3.59 2.79 8.73
C LEU A 55 -4.09 1.34 8.74
N ALA A 56 -3.17 0.38 8.62
CA ALA A 56 -3.50 -1.05 8.66
C ALA A 56 -4.17 -1.45 9.98
N LYS A 57 -3.66 -0.96 11.11
CA LYS A 57 -4.22 -1.22 12.44
C LYS A 57 -5.59 -0.58 12.65
N LYS A 58 -5.76 0.69 12.22
CA LYS A 58 -7.07 1.38 12.28
C LYS A 58 -8.10 0.66 11.41
N PHE A 59 -7.72 0.23 10.20
CA PHE A 59 -8.57 -0.56 9.33
C PHE A 59 -8.97 -1.88 9.99
N ALA A 60 -8.02 -2.61 10.54
CA ALA A 60 -8.26 -3.89 11.23
C ALA A 60 -9.28 -3.73 12.37
N ALA A 61 -9.04 -2.78 13.25
CA ALA A 61 -9.91 -2.53 14.41
C ALA A 61 -11.35 -2.13 14.01
N GLU A 62 -11.49 -1.25 13.00
CA GLU A 62 -12.81 -0.78 12.58
C GLU A 62 -13.59 -1.85 11.80
N VAL A 63 -12.91 -2.68 11.00
CA VAL A 63 -13.54 -3.85 10.33
C VAL A 63 -14.02 -4.86 11.36
N GLU A 64 -13.20 -5.22 12.34
CA GLU A 64 -13.60 -6.16 13.40
C GLU A 64 -14.82 -5.64 14.17
N LYS A 65 -14.80 -4.37 14.56
CA LYS A 65 -15.92 -3.71 15.25
C LYS A 65 -17.18 -3.71 14.42
N ARG A 66 -17.12 -3.27 13.15
CA ARG A 66 -18.31 -3.11 12.29
C ARG A 66 -18.88 -4.43 11.78
N THR A 67 -18.06 -5.48 11.76
CA THR A 67 -18.53 -6.85 11.46
C THR A 67 -18.95 -7.63 12.70
N ASN A 68 -19.06 -6.99 13.87
CA ASN A 68 -19.37 -7.63 15.15
C ASN A 68 -18.46 -8.86 15.42
N GLY A 69 -17.17 -8.76 15.10
CA GLY A 69 -16.19 -9.83 15.28
C GLY A 69 -16.27 -10.97 14.25
N GLN A 70 -17.11 -10.90 13.22
CA GLN A 70 -17.16 -11.93 12.17
C GLN A 70 -15.88 -11.95 11.31
N LEU A 71 -15.27 -10.79 11.10
CA LEU A 71 -13.94 -10.67 10.49
C LEU A 71 -12.96 -10.20 11.54
N LYS A 72 -11.83 -10.89 11.66
CA LYS A 72 -10.66 -10.46 12.41
C LYS A 72 -9.54 -10.18 11.42
N VAL A 73 -8.84 -9.07 11.59
CA VAL A 73 -7.72 -8.70 10.70
C VAL A 73 -6.44 -8.61 11.52
N GLU A 74 -5.45 -9.43 11.16
CA GLU A 74 -4.13 -9.46 11.80
C GLU A 74 -3.12 -8.71 10.96
N VAL A 75 -2.33 -7.83 11.58
CA VAL A 75 -1.34 -6.98 10.89
C VAL A 75 0.07 -7.50 11.14
N TYR A 76 0.82 -7.71 10.07
CA TYR A 76 2.19 -8.22 10.05
C TYR A 76 3.14 -7.19 9.43
N PRO A 77 3.77 -6.32 10.25
CA PRO A 77 4.71 -5.30 9.80
C PRO A 77 6.09 -5.85 9.45
N ASN A 78 6.98 -4.98 8.94
CA ASN A 78 8.40 -5.27 8.65
C ASN A 78 8.63 -6.41 7.63
N GLY A 79 7.66 -6.72 6.79
CA GLY A 79 7.76 -7.87 5.87
C GLY A 79 7.89 -9.22 6.58
N SER A 80 7.35 -9.31 7.81
CA SER A 80 7.48 -10.49 8.68
C SER A 80 6.71 -11.71 8.18
N LEU A 81 5.58 -11.51 7.48
CA LEU A 81 4.78 -12.59 6.93
C LEU A 81 5.18 -12.91 5.48
N VAL A 82 5.23 -11.88 4.62
CA VAL A 82 5.60 -12.00 3.21
C VAL A 82 6.65 -10.94 2.87
N LYS A 83 7.74 -11.36 2.22
CA LYS A 83 8.80 -10.43 1.77
C LYS A 83 8.27 -9.39 0.81
N THR A 84 8.81 -8.17 0.88
CA THR A 84 8.27 -6.98 0.22
C THR A 84 7.94 -7.18 -1.26
N PHE A 85 8.88 -7.57 -2.08
CA PHE A 85 8.65 -7.77 -3.51
C PHE A 85 7.79 -9.00 -3.86
N SER A 86 7.56 -9.89 -2.89
CA SER A 86 6.68 -11.06 -3.09
C SER A 86 5.21 -10.77 -2.76
N GLN A 87 4.90 -9.64 -2.10
CA GLN A 87 3.53 -9.35 -1.62
C GLN A 87 2.54 -9.19 -2.77
N PHE A 88 2.92 -8.50 -3.85
CA PHE A 88 2.05 -8.30 -5.01
C PHE A 88 1.66 -9.63 -5.66
N GLY A 89 2.62 -10.50 -5.94
CA GLY A 89 2.37 -11.82 -6.49
C GLY A 89 1.59 -12.74 -5.54
N ALA A 90 1.81 -12.62 -4.22
CA ALA A 90 1.08 -13.36 -3.21
C ALA A 90 -0.40 -12.97 -3.14
N LEU A 91 -0.72 -11.66 -3.25
CA LEU A 91 -2.10 -11.16 -3.36
C LEU A 91 -2.80 -11.72 -4.60
N ARG A 92 -2.15 -11.65 -5.76
CA ARG A 92 -2.71 -12.15 -7.03
C ARG A 92 -3.01 -13.64 -6.99
N LYS A 93 -2.21 -14.42 -6.26
CA LYS A 93 -2.37 -15.88 -6.09
C LYS A 93 -3.30 -16.27 -4.95
N GLY A 94 -3.82 -15.31 -4.18
CA GLY A 94 -4.66 -15.56 -3.00
C GLY A 94 -3.92 -16.20 -1.82
N THR A 95 -2.57 -16.17 -1.80
CA THR A 95 -1.75 -16.69 -0.69
C THR A 95 -1.47 -15.64 0.38
N LEU A 96 -1.78 -14.38 0.11
CA LEU A 96 -1.84 -13.27 1.05
C LEU A 96 -3.20 -12.60 0.89
N ASP A 97 -3.88 -12.31 2.00
CA ASP A 97 -5.20 -11.68 1.95
C ASP A 97 -5.11 -10.20 1.58
N MET A 98 -4.27 -9.43 2.28
CA MET A 98 -4.23 -7.97 2.19
C MET A 98 -2.82 -7.43 2.33
N SER A 99 -2.58 -6.24 1.78
CA SER A 99 -1.32 -5.52 1.96
C SER A 99 -1.51 -4.01 1.83
N VAL A 100 -0.69 -3.24 2.53
CA VAL A 100 -0.39 -1.85 2.20
C VAL A 100 0.92 -1.87 1.44
N LEU A 101 0.90 -1.62 0.11
CA LEU A 101 2.10 -1.74 -0.72
C LEU A 101 2.13 -0.74 -1.88
N PRO A 102 3.33 -0.33 -2.30
CA PRO A 102 3.51 0.36 -3.57
C PRO A 102 3.04 -0.51 -4.73
N ILE A 103 1.98 -0.10 -5.41
CA ILE A 103 1.46 -0.88 -6.55
C ILE A 103 2.52 -1.08 -7.64
N ALA A 104 3.40 -0.10 -7.84
CA ALA A 104 4.50 -0.16 -8.80
C ALA A 104 5.49 -1.32 -8.55
N TYR A 105 5.54 -1.91 -7.34
CA TYR A 105 6.32 -3.12 -7.08
C TYR A 105 5.81 -4.34 -7.85
N GLY A 106 4.56 -4.30 -8.29
CA GLY A 106 3.96 -5.29 -9.18
C GLY A 106 4.22 -5.08 -10.66
N GLY A 107 4.93 -4.01 -11.04
CA GLY A 107 5.13 -3.61 -12.44
C GLY A 107 5.83 -4.64 -13.34
N GLY A 108 6.60 -5.56 -12.75
CA GLY A 108 7.19 -6.69 -13.48
C GLY A 108 6.17 -7.78 -13.85
N GLU A 109 5.08 -7.92 -13.08
CA GLU A 109 4.01 -8.89 -13.31
C GLU A 109 2.81 -8.27 -14.04
N VAL A 110 2.52 -7.00 -13.76
CA VAL A 110 1.43 -6.20 -14.31
C VAL A 110 2.00 -4.84 -14.70
N PRO A 111 2.47 -4.67 -15.93
CA PRO A 111 3.14 -3.44 -16.39
C PRO A 111 2.34 -2.16 -16.15
N GLU A 112 1.01 -2.24 -16.22
CA GLU A 112 0.11 -1.12 -15.95
C GLU A 112 0.22 -0.61 -14.49
N ALA A 113 0.69 -1.45 -13.55
CA ALA A 113 0.90 -1.05 -12.16
C ALA A 113 1.97 0.03 -12.00
N ASN A 114 2.90 0.15 -12.94
CA ASN A 114 3.92 1.18 -12.95
C ASN A 114 3.35 2.61 -13.04
N LEU A 115 2.14 2.77 -13.57
CA LEU A 115 1.45 4.07 -13.58
C LEU A 115 1.34 4.70 -12.18
N GLY A 116 1.32 3.88 -11.12
CA GLY A 116 1.25 4.30 -9.72
C GLY A 116 2.52 4.99 -9.21
N LEU A 117 3.62 4.95 -9.95
CA LEU A 117 4.85 5.71 -9.67
C LEU A 117 5.52 6.15 -10.98
N MET A 118 4.73 6.77 -11.85
CA MET A 118 5.25 7.43 -13.06
C MET A 118 5.88 8.76 -12.66
N PRO A 119 7.16 9.04 -13.02
CA PRO A 119 7.86 10.25 -12.58
C PRO A 119 7.15 11.53 -13.06
N ALA A 120 6.99 12.50 -12.16
CA ALA A 120 6.41 13.81 -12.41
C ALA A 120 5.01 13.80 -13.07
N LEU A 121 4.25 12.70 -12.93
CA LEU A 121 2.88 12.55 -13.43
C LEU A 121 1.85 13.09 -12.44
N VAL A 122 1.84 12.55 -11.23
CA VAL A 122 1.09 13.10 -10.10
C VAL A 122 2.03 13.98 -9.32
N THR A 123 1.58 15.21 -9.00
CA THR A 123 2.42 16.24 -8.39
C THR A 123 1.80 16.88 -7.14
N SER A 124 0.58 16.46 -6.78
CA SER A 124 -0.08 16.89 -5.56
C SER A 124 -1.04 15.84 -5.02
N TYR A 125 -1.32 15.90 -3.72
CA TYR A 125 -2.30 15.03 -3.06
C TYR A 125 -3.70 15.19 -3.66
N ASP A 126 -4.11 16.42 -3.96
CA ASP A 126 -5.43 16.67 -4.53
C ASP A 126 -5.58 16.12 -5.94
N GLN A 127 -4.52 16.19 -6.76
CA GLN A 127 -4.48 15.53 -8.07
C GLN A 127 -4.59 14.01 -7.90
N GLY A 128 -3.80 13.41 -7.00
CA GLY A 128 -3.85 11.97 -6.73
C GLY A 128 -5.22 11.49 -6.26
N LEU A 129 -5.88 12.24 -5.37
CA LEU A 129 -7.22 11.90 -4.90
C LEU A 129 -8.28 12.03 -5.99
N ARG A 130 -8.14 13.00 -6.91
CA ARG A 130 -9.05 13.12 -8.06
C ARG A 130 -9.00 11.89 -8.99
N TRP A 131 -7.89 11.15 -9.02
CA TRP A 131 -7.83 9.91 -9.78
C TRP A 131 -8.93 8.94 -9.42
N LYS A 132 -9.28 8.80 -8.14
CA LYS A 132 -10.30 7.86 -7.67
C LYS A 132 -11.63 7.98 -8.43
N THR A 133 -12.03 9.18 -8.78
CA THR A 133 -13.31 9.46 -9.47
C THR A 133 -13.13 9.73 -10.97
N ALA A 134 -11.91 10.04 -11.41
CA ALA A 134 -11.59 10.29 -12.81
C ALA A 134 -11.66 9.01 -13.64
N PRO A 135 -11.82 9.12 -14.98
CA PRO A 135 -11.83 7.97 -15.89
C PRO A 135 -10.61 7.06 -15.72
N ILE A 136 -9.42 7.64 -15.59
CA ILE A 136 -8.18 6.85 -15.40
C ILE A 136 -8.22 5.99 -14.14
N GLY A 137 -8.68 6.52 -13.01
CA GLY A 137 -8.70 5.76 -11.76
C GLY A 137 -9.68 4.60 -11.82
N LYS A 138 -10.85 4.79 -12.46
CA LYS A 138 -11.84 3.73 -12.67
C LYS A 138 -11.29 2.62 -13.58
N GLU A 139 -10.67 3.01 -14.69
CA GLU A 139 -10.06 2.09 -15.65
C GLU A 139 -8.91 1.30 -15.00
N TRP A 140 -8.04 2.00 -14.30
CA TRP A 140 -6.88 1.39 -13.64
C TRP A 140 -7.26 0.47 -12.49
N ALA A 141 -8.24 0.88 -11.66
CA ALA A 141 -8.80 0.01 -10.63
C ALA A 141 -9.41 -1.27 -11.22
N LYS A 142 -10.10 -1.16 -12.37
CA LYS A 142 -10.60 -2.32 -13.10
C LYS A 142 -9.47 -3.22 -13.60
N ILE A 143 -8.41 -2.66 -14.18
CA ILE A 143 -7.25 -3.42 -14.61
C ILE A 143 -6.64 -4.21 -13.44
N LEU A 144 -6.44 -3.56 -12.28
CA LEU A 144 -5.90 -4.23 -11.10
C LEU A 144 -6.85 -5.31 -10.56
N ASP A 145 -8.17 -5.05 -10.57
CA ASP A 145 -9.18 -6.05 -10.20
C ASP A 145 -9.15 -7.28 -11.12
N ASP A 146 -9.08 -7.07 -12.45
CA ASP A 146 -8.94 -8.14 -13.45
C ASP A 146 -7.62 -8.93 -13.27
N LYS A 147 -6.60 -8.31 -12.64
CA LYS A 147 -5.31 -8.93 -12.28
C LYS A 147 -5.27 -9.52 -10.87
N GLY A 148 -6.39 -9.53 -10.17
CA GLY A 148 -6.53 -10.19 -8.87
C GLY A 148 -6.32 -9.30 -7.65
N ILE A 149 -6.39 -7.97 -7.79
CA ILE A 149 -6.16 -7.00 -6.71
C ILE A 149 -7.31 -5.99 -6.64
N VAL A 150 -7.98 -5.92 -5.50
CA VAL A 150 -9.04 -4.94 -5.22
C VAL A 150 -8.50 -3.83 -4.31
N ILE A 151 -8.69 -2.58 -4.70
CA ILE A 151 -8.27 -1.41 -3.91
C ILE A 151 -9.34 -1.10 -2.86
N LEU A 152 -8.94 -1.01 -1.58
CA LEU A 152 -9.80 -0.65 -0.46
C LEU A 152 -9.62 0.81 -0.03
N THR A 153 -8.39 1.31 0.00
CA THR A 153 -8.05 2.66 0.46
C THR A 153 -7.12 3.33 -0.53
N TRP A 154 -7.47 4.52 -1.01
CA TRP A 154 -6.61 5.29 -1.92
C TRP A 154 -5.62 6.13 -1.13
N VAL A 155 -4.34 5.81 -1.26
CA VAL A 155 -3.26 6.50 -0.56
C VAL A 155 -2.22 6.97 -1.58
N TRP A 156 -1.91 8.25 -1.55
CA TRP A 156 -0.84 8.86 -2.31
C TRP A 156 0.18 9.47 -1.37
N GLN A 157 1.45 9.44 -1.74
CA GLN A 157 2.54 9.99 -0.95
C GLN A 157 3.53 10.73 -1.84
N ALA A 158 3.89 11.95 -1.42
CA ALA A 158 5.04 12.64 -1.96
C ALA A 158 6.35 12.04 -1.43
N GLY A 159 7.43 12.22 -2.16
CA GLY A 159 8.73 11.74 -1.75
C GLY A 159 9.87 12.65 -2.14
N GLY A 160 10.96 12.53 -1.38
CA GLY A 160 12.21 13.26 -1.55
C GLY A 160 13.35 12.36 -1.99
N ILE A 161 14.55 12.94 -2.04
CA ILE A 161 15.79 12.28 -2.46
C ILE A 161 16.81 12.40 -1.34
N ALA A 162 17.10 11.28 -0.65
CA ALA A 162 18.22 11.20 0.27
C ALA A 162 19.52 10.98 -0.50
N SER A 163 20.62 11.62 -0.08
CA SER A 163 21.95 11.46 -0.68
C SER A 163 23.04 11.34 0.37
N LYS A 164 24.03 10.48 0.12
CA LYS A 164 25.20 10.29 0.98
C LYS A 164 26.18 11.45 0.90
N THR A 165 26.09 12.27 -0.11
CA THR A 165 26.99 13.39 -0.38
C THR A 165 26.17 14.67 -0.61
N ASP A 166 26.33 15.30 -1.75
CA ASP A 166 25.62 16.52 -2.13
C ASP A 166 24.16 16.24 -2.48
N PRO A 167 23.26 17.22 -2.32
CA PRO A 167 21.86 17.09 -2.74
C PRO A 167 21.77 16.71 -4.22
N ILE A 168 20.75 15.88 -4.53
CA ILE A 168 20.35 15.59 -5.91
C ILE A 168 19.09 16.43 -6.16
N VAL A 169 19.24 17.61 -6.75
CA VAL A 169 18.15 18.54 -7.05
C VAL A 169 17.76 18.47 -8.52
N SER A 170 18.75 18.58 -9.40
CA SER A 170 18.59 18.51 -10.86
C SER A 170 19.08 17.19 -11.45
N PRO A 171 18.74 16.86 -12.70
CA PRO A 171 19.26 15.67 -13.36
C PRO A 171 20.78 15.56 -13.38
N ASP A 172 21.47 16.69 -13.54
CA ASP A 172 22.95 16.72 -13.58
C ASP A 172 23.56 16.22 -12.27
N ASP A 173 22.89 16.39 -11.13
CA ASP A 173 23.37 15.94 -9.82
C ASP A 173 23.28 14.42 -9.65
N ALA A 174 22.48 13.73 -10.46
CA ALA A 174 22.36 12.28 -10.46
C ALA A 174 23.43 11.59 -11.31
N LYS A 175 24.14 12.33 -12.17
CA LYS A 175 25.11 11.78 -13.11
C LYS A 175 26.22 11.01 -12.38
N GLY A 176 26.42 9.76 -12.78
CA GLY A 176 27.42 8.86 -12.21
C GLY A 176 27.09 8.32 -10.80
N LYS A 177 25.97 8.73 -10.16
CA LYS A 177 25.54 8.23 -8.86
C LYS A 177 24.70 6.97 -9.01
N LYS A 178 24.81 6.07 -8.04
CA LYS A 178 23.94 4.88 -7.90
C LYS A 178 22.70 5.26 -7.10
N VAL A 179 21.58 5.40 -7.78
CA VAL A 179 20.34 5.92 -7.18
C VAL A 179 19.21 4.90 -7.30
N ARG A 180 18.44 4.74 -6.23
CA ARG A 180 17.23 3.92 -6.22
C ARG A 180 16.03 4.78 -6.61
N GLY A 181 15.28 4.40 -7.66
CA GLY A 181 14.06 5.11 -8.10
C GLY A 181 12.78 4.58 -7.44
N GLY A 182 12.63 3.27 -7.37
CA GLY A 182 11.49 2.60 -6.75
C GLY A 182 10.42 2.08 -7.71
N SER A 183 10.56 2.34 -8.99
CA SER A 183 9.81 1.72 -10.09
C SER A 183 10.68 1.65 -11.34
N LYS A 184 10.25 0.83 -12.32
CA LYS A 184 10.91 0.77 -13.63
C LYS A 184 10.99 2.16 -14.28
N GLU A 185 9.91 2.92 -14.21
CA GLU A 185 9.79 4.23 -14.85
C GLU A 185 10.68 5.28 -14.19
N MET A 186 10.77 5.27 -12.84
CA MET A 186 11.74 6.10 -12.12
C MET A 186 13.18 5.74 -12.47
N ASP A 187 13.48 4.45 -12.60
CA ASP A 187 14.80 3.96 -12.98
C ASP A 187 15.17 4.38 -14.41
N LEU A 188 14.22 4.39 -15.35
CA LEU A 188 14.43 4.89 -16.70
C LEU A 188 14.75 6.38 -16.72
N MET A 189 14.03 7.19 -15.93
CA MET A 189 14.32 8.63 -15.78
C MET A 189 15.73 8.86 -15.20
N ILE A 190 16.11 8.14 -14.14
CA ILE A 190 17.43 8.25 -13.53
C ILE A 190 18.54 7.87 -14.51
N LYS A 191 18.36 6.78 -15.26
CA LYS A 191 19.31 6.40 -16.36
C LYS A 191 19.40 7.47 -17.43
N GLY A 192 18.26 8.06 -17.81
CA GLY A 192 18.21 9.19 -18.75
C GLY A 192 18.99 10.41 -18.26
N ALA A 193 19.09 10.61 -16.97
CA ALA A 193 19.91 11.65 -16.33
C ALA A 193 21.39 11.25 -16.18
N GLY A 194 21.81 10.07 -16.65
CA GLY A 194 23.19 9.57 -16.54
C GLY A 194 23.51 8.94 -15.20
N GLY A 195 22.51 8.64 -14.36
CA GLY A 195 22.68 7.88 -13.13
C GLY A 195 22.66 6.37 -13.36
N ALA A 196 23.24 5.61 -12.44
CA ALA A 196 23.08 4.17 -12.35
C ALA A 196 21.96 3.82 -11.38
N VAL A 197 21.26 2.71 -11.60
CA VAL A 197 20.12 2.31 -10.77
C VAL A 197 20.37 0.95 -10.09
N THR A 198 19.82 0.83 -8.89
CA THR A 198 19.77 -0.43 -8.13
C THR A 198 18.36 -0.62 -7.60
N ASN A 199 17.74 -1.74 -7.95
CA ASN A 199 16.37 -2.04 -7.54
C ASN A 199 16.37 -2.76 -6.18
N VAL A 200 15.99 -2.02 -5.12
CA VAL A 200 15.76 -2.54 -3.78
C VAL A 200 14.43 -2.02 -3.23
N PRO A 201 13.71 -2.77 -2.39
CA PRO A 201 12.50 -2.27 -1.74
C PRO A 201 12.86 -1.20 -0.70
N SER A 202 11.89 -0.35 -0.32
CA SER A 202 12.18 0.81 0.54
C SER A 202 12.72 0.44 1.93
N ASN A 203 12.36 -0.70 2.49
CA ASN A 203 12.86 -1.19 3.76
C ASN A 203 14.32 -1.69 3.73
N GLU A 204 14.94 -1.79 2.54
CA GLU A 204 16.34 -2.17 2.36
C GLU A 204 17.25 -0.98 2.01
N ILE A 205 16.68 0.21 1.77
CA ILE A 205 17.43 1.41 1.39
C ILE A 205 18.48 1.76 2.45
N TYR A 206 18.14 1.71 3.74
CA TYR A 206 19.09 2.04 4.81
C TYR A 206 20.37 1.20 4.71
N ASN A 207 20.24 -0.11 4.60
CA ASN A 207 21.38 -1.02 4.48
C ASN A 207 22.16 -0.82 3.17
N ALA A 208 21.45 -0.60 2.05
CA ALA A 208 22.06 -0.36 0.75
C ALA A 208 22.86 0.96 0.72
N MET A 209 22.37 2.01 1.37
CA MET A 209 23.12 3.26 1.53
C MET A 209 24.29 3.09 2.50
N SER A 210 24.11 2.44 3.65
CA SER A 210 25.17 2.20 4.63
C SER A 210 26.35 1.41 4.02
N SER A 211 26.06 0.39 3.23
CA SER A 211 27.09 -0.47 2.58
C SER A 211 27.70 0.14 1.31
N GLY A 212 27.21 1.31 0.83
CA GLY A 212 27.73 1.93 -0.41
C GLY A 212 27.21 1.30 -1.69
N VAL A 213 26.21 0.43 -1.63
CA VAL A 213 25.47 -0.06 -2.82
C VAL A 213 24.69 1.07 -3.48
N LEU A 214 24.18 2.02 -2.68
CA LEU A 214 23.49 3.22 -3.13
C LEU A 214 24.25 4.49 -2.68
N ASP A 215 24.30 5.49 -3.54
CA ASP A 215 24.73 6.86 -3.26
C ASP A 215 23.54 7.75 -2.88
N GLY A 216 22.33 7.39 -3.33
CA GLY A 216 21.10 8.10 -3.02
C GLY A 216 19.85 7.27 -3.29
N ALA A 217 18.72 7.74 -2.80
CA ALA A 217 17.43 7.06 -2.99
C ALA A 217 16.26 8.03 -3.03
N LEU A 218 15.37 7.82 -4.00
CA LEU A 218 14.04 8.41 -4.03
C LEU A 218 13.10 7.50 -3.26
N THR A 219 12.35 8.07 -2.31
CA THR A 219 11.30 7.35 -1.57
C THR A 219 10.36 8.35 -0.90
N SER A 220 9.23 7.87 -0.33
CA SER A 220 8.29 8.77 0.36
C SER A 220 8.93 9.49 1.54
N SER A 221 8.44 10.69 1.86
CA SER A 221 8.87 11.42 3.05
C SER A 221 8.70 10.59 4.31
N THR A 222 7.60 9.84 4.42
CA THR A 222 7.38 8.88 5.51
C THR A 222 8.49 7.83 5.59
N SER A 223 8.91 7.26 4.45
CA SER A 223 9.98 6.26 4.43
C SER A 223 11.35 6.87 4.77
N LEU A 224 11.63 8.09 4.32
CA LEU A 224 12.85 8.83 4.69
C LEU A 224 12.98 8.98 6.22
N ILE A 225 11.84 9.20 6.90
CA ILE A 225 11.77 9.32 8.36
C ILE A 225 11.79 7.95 9.03
N SER A 226 10.83 7.08 8.69
CA SER A 226 10.55 5.84 9.43
C SER A 226 11.65 4.78 9.27
N PHE A 227 12.35 4.76 8.14
CA PHE A 227 13.55 3.91 7.94
C PHE A 227 14.85 4.62 8.35
N LYS A 228 14.76 5.80 9.01
CA LYS A 228 15.90 6.53 9.59
C LYS A 228 16.99 6.87 8.57
N LEU A 229 16.62 7.21 7.33
CA LEU A 229 17.61 7.46 6.28
C LEU A 229 18.46 8.71 6.55
N SER A 230 18.05 9.58 7.45
CA SER A 230 18.86 10.71 7.93
C SER A 230 20.16 10.31 8.62
N GLU A 231 20.26 9.09 9.20
CA GLU A 231 21.44 8.62 9.89
C GLU A 231 22.62 8.33 8.94
N ASN A 232 22.34 8.03 7.67
CA ASN A 232 23.35 7.70 6.65
C ASN A 232 23.34 8.62 5.43
N SER A 233 22.69 9.78 5.56
CA SER A 233 22.59 10.78 4.49
C SER A 233 23.21 12.10 4.92
N LYS A 234 23.94 12.76 4.02
CA LYS A 234 24.48 14.11 4.20
C LYS A 234 23.59 15.19 3.60
N ALA A 235 22.62 14.80 2.77
CA ALA A 235 21.69 15.74 2.16
C ALA A 235 20.34 15.09 1.89
N VAL A 236 19.30 15.93 1.82
CA VAL A 236 17.97 15.56 1.34
C VAL A 236 17.39 16.67 0.47
N THR A 237 16.81 16.28 -0.67
CA THR A 237 15.94 17.13 -1.47
C THR A 237 14.51 16.78 -1.10
N THR A 238 13.75 17.75 -0.59
CA THR A 238 12.40 17.54 -0.05
C THR A 238 11.32 17.65 -1.11
N ALA A 239 10.13 17.14 -0.80
CA ALA A 239 8.92 17.25 -1.63
C ALA A 239 8.05 18.50 -1.30
N ARG A 240 8.50 19.40 -0.41
CA ARG A 240 7.67 20.49 0.12
C ARG A 240 7.25 21.50 -0.94
N ASN A 241 8.09 21.74 -1.93
CA ASN A 241 7.83 22.70 -3.00
C ASN A 241 7.42 21.99 -4.30
N LYS A 242 8.29 21.13 -4.82
CA LYS A 242 8.04 20.29 -6.00
C LYS A 242 8.50 18.87 -5.73
N ALA A 243 7.79 17.89 -6.27
CA ALA A 243 8.14 16.48 -6.17
C ALA A 243 8.01 15.80 -7.53
N ILE A 244 9.08 15.14 -7.97
CA ILE A 244 9.05 14.28 -9.15
C ILE A 244 8.58 12.86 -8.78
N TRP A 245 8.55 12.55 -7.49
CA TRP A 245 8.22 11.27 -6.92
C TRP A 245 6.92 11.39 -6.13
N PHE A 246 5.83 10.86 -6.69
CA PHE A 246 4.51 10.80 -6.06
C PHE A 246 3.94 9.40 -6.29
N MET A 247 3.75 8.64 -5.21
CA MET A 247 3.46 7.21 -5.29
C MET A 247 2.08 6.86 -4.79
N PHE A 248 1.41 5.98 -5.53
CA PHE A 248 0.21 5.29 -5.10
C PHE A 248 0.56 4.06 -4.27
N GLU A 249 0.19 4.08 -3.00
CA GLU A 249 0.50 3.05 -2.01
C GLU A 249 -0.76 2.65 -1.21
N PRO A 250 -1.74 2.01 -1.88
CA PRO A 250 -3.05 1.71 -1.30
C PRO A 250 -3.00 0.58 -0.29
N LEU A 251 -4.06 0.49 0.55
CA LEU A 251 -4.45 -0.77 1.15
C LEU A 251 -5.27 -1.56 0.13
N VAL A 252 -4.85 -2.78 -0.13
CA VAL A 252 -5.48 -3.67 -1.12
C VAL A 252 -5.82 -5.03 -0.52
N ILE A 253 -6.76 -5.72 -1.16
CA ILE A 253 -7.13 -7.11 -0.84
C ILE A 253 -7.01 -7.98 -2.08
N SER A 254 -6.60 -9.24 -1.90
CA SER A 254 -6.67 -10.28 -2.93
C SER A 254 -8.10 -10.46 -3.41
N LYS A 255 -8.30 -10.51 -4.73
CA LYS A 255 -9.63 -10.80 -5.30
C LYS A 255 -10.15 -12.19 -4.92
N ASP A 256 -9.26 -13.16 -4.75
CA ASP A 256 -9.62 -14.49 -4.27
C ASP A 256 -10.20 -14.42 -2.84
N THR A 257 -9.57 -13.69 -1.93
CA THR A 257 -10.10 -13.45 -0.58
C THR A 257 -11.39 -12.64 -0.62
N TRP A 258 -11.41 -11.58 -1.45
CA TRP A 258 -12.57 -10.70 -1.63
C TRP A 258 -13.82 -11.43 -2.05
N SER A 259 -13.72 -12.33 -3.03
CA SER A 259 -14.85 -13.11 -3.55
C SER A 259 -15.47 -14.09 -2.55
N LYS A 260 -14.75 -14.41 -1.46
CA LYS A 260 -15.20 -15.27 -0.36
C LYS A 260 -15.85 -14.50 0.80
N LEU A 261 -15.96 -13.18 0.70
CA LEU A 261 -16.64 -12.33 1.66
C LEU A 261 -18.12 -12.17 1.28
N THR A 262 -18.97 -12.00 2.28
CA THR A 262 -20.37 -11.67 2.02
C THR A 262 -20.51 -10.23 1.47
N PRO A 263 -21.61 -9.90 0.76
CA PRO A 263 -21.83 -8.53 0.28
C PRO A 263 -21.76 -7.48 1.38
N ASP A 264 -22.28 -7.78 2.59
CA ASP A 264 -22.23 -6.86 3.74
C ASP A 264 -20.79 -6.67 4.24
N GLN A 265 -19.99 -7.75 4.31
CA GLN A 265 -18.59 -7.66 4.68
C GLN A 265 -17.77 -6.85 3.64
N GLN A 266 -18.01 -7.08 2.35
CA GLN A 266 -17.40 -6.29 1.27
C GLN A 266 -17.76 -4.80 1.39
N LYS A 267 -19.03 -4.48 1.62
CA LYS A 267 -19.49 -3.12 1.81
C LYS A 267 -18.81 -2.45 3.00
N ILE A 268 -18.76 -3.13 4.16
CA ILE A 268 -18.10 -2.62 5.36
C ILE A 268 -16.62 -2.33 5.08
N MET A 269 -15.89 -3.26 4.44
CA MET A 269 -14.47 -3.07 4.15
C MET A 269 -14.21 -1.90 3.20
N MET A 270 -15.05 -1.70 2.17
CA MET A 270 -14.96 -0.55 1.27
C MET A 270 -15.23 0.77 2.00
N GLU A 271 -16.24 0.81 2.85
CA GLU A 271 -16.59 2.01 3.62
C GLU A 271 -15.52 2.36 4.65
N VAL A 272 -14.98 1.36 5.36
CA VAL A 272 -13.86 1.55 6.30
C VAL A 272 -12.62 2.03 5.55
N GLY A 273 -12.28 1.39 4.42
CA GLY A 273 -11.16 1.81 3.59
C GLY A 273 -11.27 3.26 3.14
N ALA A 274 -12.43 3.66 2.62
CA ALA A 274 -12.68 5.02 2.17
C ALA A 274 -12.64 6.04 3.33
N SER A 275 -13.12 5.68 4.52
CA SER A 275 -13.13 6.56 5.69
C SER A 275 -11.73 6.89 6.22
N LEU A 276 -10.72 6.08 5.89
CA LEU A 276 -9.33 6.27 6.31
C LEU A 276 -8.47 7.09 5.32
N GLU A 277 -8.99 7.43 4.14
CA GLU A 277 -8.26 8.23 3.15
C GLU A 277 -7.88 9.62 3.66
N PRO A 278 -8.75 10.37 4.37
CA PRO A 278 -8.37 11.65 4.98
C PRO A 278 -7.22 11.50 5.97
N PHE A 279 -7.27 10.49 6.86
CA PHE A 279 -6.20 10.20 7.80
C PHE A 279 -4.87 9.95 7.08
N ALA A 280 -4.87 9.13 6.01
CA ALA A 280 -3.65 8.82 5.26
C ALA A 280 -3.08 10.07 4.57
N LYS A 281 -3.92 10.91 3.96
CA LYS A 281 -3.51 12.19 3.36
C LYS A 281 -2.87 13.12 4.38
N GLU A 282 -3.55 13.35 5.49
CA GLU A 282 -3.08 14.27 6.54
C GLU A 282 -1.75 13.80 7.15
N ALA A 283 -1.62 12.50 7.42
CA ALA A 283 -0.39 11.92 7.96
C ALA A 283 0.77 12.02 6.95
N ALA A 284 0.56 11.71 5.68
CA ALA A 284 1.59 11.86 4.65
C ALA A 284 2.03 13.32 4.47
N MET A 285 1.10 14.26 4.48
CA MET A 285 1.41 15.71 4.42
C MET A 285 2.13 16.21 5.68
N ALA A 286 1.86 15.62 6.85
CA ALA A 286 2.59 15.94 8.08
C ALA A 286 4.05 15.47 7.97
N ASP A 287 4.30 14.27 7.45
CA ASP A 287 5.63 13.75 7.22
C ASP A 287 6.42 14.59 6.19
N ASP A 288 5.77 15.11 5.13
CA ASP A 288 6.41 16.03 4.18
C ASP A 288 6.94 17.29 4.86
N LYS A 289 6.22 17.80 5.85
CA LYS A 289 6.63 18.97 6.64
C LYS A 289 7.73 18.63 7.65
N GLU A 290 7.61 17.45 8.30
CA GLU A 290 8.53 17.02 9.35
C GLU A 290 9.91 16.62 8.79
N LEU A 291 9.96 16.08 7.59
CA LEU A 291 11.17 15.57 6.94
C LEU A 291 12.36 16.52 7.05
N ALA A 292 12.14 17.80 6.78
CA ALA A 292 13.22 18.79 6.83
C ALA A 292 13.85 18.91 8.23
N ALA A 293 13.02 18.97 9.27
CA ALA A 293 13.48 19.07 10.65
C ALA A 293 14.24 17.82 11.09
N VAL A 294 13.77 16.63 10.69
CA VAL A 294 14.44 15.35 10.99
C VAL A 294 15.84 15.31 10.39
N PHE A 295 15.99 15.68 9.11
CA PHE A 295 17.28 15.68 8.44
C PHE A 295 18.21 16.79 8.93
N GLN A 296 17.68 17.99 9.21
CA GLN A 296 18.47 19.08 9.82
C GLN A 296 19.02 18.68 11.18
N LYS A 297 18.20 18.05 12.02
CA LYS A 297 18.63 17.55 13.34
C LYS A 297 19.76 16.51 13.23
N ALA A 298 19.77 15.72 12.18
CA ALA A 298 20.84 14.75 11.87
C ALA A 298 22.08 15.41 11.23
N GLY A 299 22.08 16.74 11.02
CA GLY A 299 23.20 17.48 10.43
C GLY A 299 23.25 17.42 8.90
N ALA A 300 22.20 16.95 8.25
CA ALA A 300 22.14 16.87 6.79
C ALA A 300 21.74 18.23 6.17
N LYS A 301 22.27 18.52 4.97
CA LYS A 301 21.86 19.65 4.15
C LYS A 301 20.47 19.41 3.59
N VAL A 302 19.53 20.31 3.86
CA VAL A 302 18.15 20.25 3.37
C VAL A 302 17.97 21.27 2.26
N VAL A 303 17.47 20.82 1.11
CA VAL A 303 17.13 21.66 -0.04
C VAL A 303 15.74 21.29 -0.57
N ASP A 304 15.08 22.27 -1.19
CA ASP A 304 13.81 22.07 -1.87
C ASP A 304 14.04 22.06 -3.37
N MET A 305 13.31 21.21 -4.09
CA MET A 305 13.33 21.25 -5.56
C MET A 305 12.54 22.46 -6.05
N ASP A 306 13.14 23.27 -6.91
CA ASP A 306 12.47 24.39 -7.57
C ASP A 306 11.78 23.95 -8.88
N GLU A 307 11.03 24.89 -9.48
CA GLU A 307 10.31 24.64 -10.73
C GLU A 307 11.27 24.31 -11.88
N ALA A 308 12.42 24.97 -11.97
CA ALA A 308 13.36 24.78 -13.06
C ALA A 308 13.98 23.37 -13.01
N ALA A 309 14.36 22.89 -11.83
CA ALA A 309 14.86 21.53 -11.64
C ALA A 309 13.76 20.48 -11.91
N PHE A 310 12.53 20.73 -11.42
CA PHE A 310 11.39 19.87 -11.69
C PHE A 310 11.12 19.70 -13.18
N LEU A 311 11.09 20.79 -13.93
CA LEU A 311 10.85 20.77 -15.39
C LEU A 311 11.96 20.02 -16.15
N LYS A 312 13.22 20.10 -15.72
CA LYS A 312 14.31 19.31 -16.30
C LYS A 312 14.10 17.81 -16.09
N TRP A 313 13.73 17.39 -14.87
CA TRP A 313 13.39 16.01 -14.57
C TRP A 313 12.18 15.52 -15.37
N GLN A 314 11.12 16.35 -15.46
CA GLN A 314 9.92 16.03 -16.24
C GLN A 314 10.23 15.84 -17.73
N ALA A 315 11.12 16.64 -18.30
CA ALA A 315 11.55 16.48 -19.70
C ALA A 315 12.21 15.10 -19.92
N ILE A 316 13.15 14.70 -19.04
CA ILE A 316 13.78 13.38 -19.14
C ILE A 316 12.75 12.28 -18.93
N ALA A 317 11.82 12.41 -17.96
CA ALA A 317 10.74 11.44 -17.75
C ALA A 317 9.90 11.22 -19.00
N ARG A 318 9.53 12.32 -19.70
CA ARG A 318 8.78 12.24 -20.97
C ARG A 318 9.56 11.54 -22.07
N ASP A 319 10.86 11.80 -22.16
CA ASP A 319 11.72 11.21 -23.20
C ASP A 319 12.11 9.76 -22.92
N THR A 320 11.97 9.28 -21.71
CA THR A 320 12.35 7.92 -21.29
C THR A 320 11.14 7.12 -20.78
N ALA A 321 10.72 7.36 -19.56
CA ALA A 321 9.68 6.60 -18.86
C ALA A 321 8.33 6.62 -19.60
N TYR A 322 7.88 7.80 -20.04
CA TYR A 322 6.59 7.92 -20.72
C TYR A 322 6.61 7.21 -22.07
N LYS A 323 7.66 7.38 -22.85
CA LYS A 323 7.82 6.68 -24.15
C LYS A 323 7.88 5.17 -23.97
N ASP A 324 8.60 4.69 -22.94
CA ASP A 324 8.65 3.25 -22.64
C ASP A 324 7.26 2.71 -22.27
N PHE A 325 6.54 3.42 -21.40
CA PHE A 325 5.19 3.04 -20.98
C PHE A 325 4.21 3.03 -22.16
N GLU A 326 4.21 4.06 -23.00
CA GLU A 326 3.40 4.15 -24.20
C GLU A 326 3.65 2.99 -25.18
N THR A 327 4.91 2.58 -25.32
CA THR A 327 5.33 1.59 -26.33
C THR A 327 5.19 0.15 -25.82
N ASN A 328 5.53 -0.08 -24.54
CA ASN A 328 5.72 -1.44 -24.01
C ASN A 328 4.58 -1.90 -23.08
N VAL A 329 3.65 -1.01 -22.70
CA VAL A 329 2.50 -1.38 -21.88
C VAL A 329 1.24 -1.44 -22.72
N LYS A 330 0.43 -2.48 -22.52
CA LYS A 330 -0.86 -2.61 -23.20
C LYS A 330 -1.72 -1.38 -22.94
N ASP A 331 -2.25 -0.75 -23.99
CA ASP A 331 -3.02 0.50 -23.90
C ASP A 331 -2.26 1.66 -23.20
N GLY A 332 -0.93 1.57 -23.09
CA GLY A 332 -0.10 2.48 -22.31
C GLY A 332 -0.27 3.95 -22.70
N LYS A 333 -0.29 4.24 -24.02
CA LYS A 333 -0.55 5.61 -24.49
C LYS A 333 -1.90 6.13 -24.02
N ARG A 334 -2.97 5.36 -24.19
CA ARG A 334 -4.33 5.74 -23.78
C ARG A 334 -4.41 5.97 -22.27
N LEU A 335 -3.84 5.06 -21.48
CA LEU A 335 -3.81 5.19 -20.02
C LEU A 335 -3.02 6.42 -19.56
N LEU A 336 -1.88 6.70 -20.19
CA LEU A 336 -1.06 7.87 -19.87
C LEU A 336 -1.75 9.17 -20.26
N ASP A 337 -2.40 9.25 -21.43
CA ASP A 337 -3.18 10.41 -21.85
C ASP A 337 -4.33 10.71 -20.89
N MET A 338 -5.05 9.66 -20.44
CA MET A 338 -6.09 9.79 -19.43
C MET A 338 -5.53 10.29 -18.09
N ALA A 339 -4.37 9.77 -17.68
CA ALA A 339 -3.71 10.19 -16.44
C ALA A 339 -3.25 11.65 -16.50
N LEU A 340 -2.66 12.08 -17.60
CA LEU A 340 -2.22 13.46 -17.86
C LEU A 340 -3.39 14.47 -17.92
N SER A 341 -4.61 14.00 -18.18
CA SER A 341 -5.82 14.84 -18.20
C SER A 341 -6.31 15.24 -16.80
N VAL A 342 -5.87 14.53 -15.74
CA VAL A 342 -6.22 14.84 -14.34
C VAL A 342 -5.29 15.94 -13.83
N LYS A 343 -5.85 17.13 -13.61
CA LYS A 343 -5.10 18.31 -13.16
C LYS A 343 -5.35 18.62 -11.69
#